data_1b3802efd66ba1132c1ae79162a9c927
#
_entry.id   1b3802efd66ba1132c1ae79162a9c927
#
_cell.length_a   1.000
_cell.length_b   1.000
_cell.length_c   1.000
_cell.angle_alpha   90.00
_cell.angle_beta   90.00
_cell.angle_gamma   90.00
#
_symmetry.space_group_name_H-M   'P 1'
#
loop_
_entity.id
_entity.type
_entity.pdbx_description
1 polymer ?
#
loop_
_entity_poly.entity_id
_entity_poly.type
_entity_poly.pdbx_seq_one_letter_code
_entity_poly.pdbx_strand_id
1 'polypeptide(L)'
;MTSDASRLQTQIDPTAVALRGFGPLGIIAIVVIVFSQFLAPLSAILVLIWAKRSRTPWHEIGYVRPRSWFGGLGVGVTLGIALKLLMKAIVMPLLGADSVNQTYQYLVGNRAGVMATVPLMMVTAGFGEETFFRGYLFERFGKLIGHSPGAKALTVLFTSVFFASLHYFDQGLAGAQQATVTGLVFGTIFAFTGRIWTLMCAHAAFDLTAVAIIYWGLESGVAHLVFK
;
A
#
# COMPACT_ATOMS: atom_id res chain seq x y z
N MET A 1 18.34 23.93 46.04
CA MET A 1 18.64 23.49 44.64
C MET A 1 18.15 22.03 44.39
N THR A 2 16.88 21.75 44.66
CA THR A 2 16.33 20.39 44.55
C THR A 2 14.99 20.34 43.83
N SER A 3 14.63 21.36 43.04
CA SER A 3 13.29 21.44 42.42
C SER A 3 13.26 21.25 40.90
N ASP A 4 14.40 21.09 40.22
CA ASP A 4 14.44 21.02 38.76
C ASP A 4 14.58 19.61 38.17
N ALA A 5 15.02 18.64 38.98
CA ALA A 5 15.13 17.24 38.55
C ALA A 5 13.77 16.53 38.42
N SER A 6 12.71 17.04 39.06
CA SER A 6 11.36 16.46 38.98
C SER A 6 10.54 16.94 37.77
N ARG A 7 10.99 17.98 37.07
CA ARG A 7 10.30 18.53 35.89
C ARG A 7 10.69 17.90 34.55
N LEU A 8 11.73 17.07 34.54
CA LEU A 8 12.22 16.37 33.34
C LEU A 8 11.77 14.90 33.23
N GLN A 9 10.97 14.41 34.15
CA GLN A 9 10.18 13.21 33.85
C GLN A 9 9.15 13.60 32.83
N THR A 10 9.48 13.48 31.54
CA THR A 10 8.52 13.43 30.43
C THR A 10 7.45 12.43 30.86
N GLN A 11 6.27 12.91 31.29
CA GLN A 11 5.16 12.04 31.65
C GLN A 11 4.88 11.13 30.47
N ILE A 12 5.28 9.87 30.62
CA ILE A 12 5.00 8.84 29.62
C ILE A 12 3.48 8.73 29.60
N ASP A 13 2.90 9.16 28.48
CA ASP A 13 1.44 9.08 28.28
C ASP A 13 1.04 7.59 28.27
N PRO A 14 0.36 7.07 29.31
CA PRO A 14 0.04 5.66 29.42
C PRO A 14 -0.86 5.20 28.28
N THR A 15 -1.72 6.08 27.78
CA THR A 15 -2.60 5.78 26.63
C THR A 15 -1.79 5.60 25.35
N ALA A 16 -0.78 6.46 25.12
CA ALA A 16 0.09 6.34 23.96
C ALA A 16 0.89 5.01 23.98
N VAL A 17 1.41 4.65 25.16
CA VAL A 17 2.12 3.37 25.34
C VAL A 17 1.19 2.18 25.11
N ALA A 18 -0.01 2.23 25.65
CA ALA A 18 -1.01 1.16 25.49
C ALA A 18 -1.45 0.99 24.03
N LEU A 19 -1.71 2.10 23.30
CA LEU A 19 -2.05 2.08 21.88
C LEU A 19 -0.91 1.57 20.99
N ARG A 20 0.33 1.87 21.38
CA ARG A 20 1.52 1.44 20.64
C ARG A 20 1.92 0.00 20.97
N GLY A 21 1.48 -0.55 22.08
CA GLY A 21 1.76 -1.89 22.54
C GLY A 21 0.89 -2.97 21.90
N PHE A 22 1.04 -4.20 22.42
CA PHE A 22 0.20 -5.37 22.09
C PHE A 22 -0.67 -5.80 23.27
N GLY A 23 -0.92 -4.90 24.23
CA GLY A 23 -1.92 -5.08 25.28
C GLY A 23 -3.36 -4.88 24.75
N PRO A 24 -4.38 -4.99 25.61
CA PRO A 24 -5.78 -4.98 25.18
C PRO A 24 -6.15 -3.79 24.29
N LEU A 25 -5.76 -2.56 24.65
CA LEU A 25 -6.06 -1.37 23.86
C LEU A 25 -5.32 -1.36 22.52
N GLY A 26 -4.06 -1.82 22.49
CA GLY A 26 -3.29 -1.97 21.25
C GLY A 26 -3.88 -3.01 20.31
N ILE A 27 -4.32 -4.16 20.84
CA ILE A 27 -4.99 -5.21 20.06
C ILE A 27 -6.32 -4.70 19.50
N ILE A 28 -7.13 -4.02 20.30
CA ILE A 28 -8.39 -3.41 19.81
C ILE A 28 -8.09 -2.44 18.66
N ALA A 29 -7.07 -1.57 18.81
CA ALA A 29 -6.68 -0.65 17.74
C ALA A 29 -6.24 -1.39 16.48
N ILE A 30 -5.46 -2.48 16.59
CA ILE A 30 -5.06 -3.31 15.45
C ILE A 30 -6.30 -3.90 14.76
N VAL A 31 -7.20 -4.52 15.52
CA VAL A 31 -8.42 -5.12 14.96
C VAL A 31 -9.26 -4.08 14.23
N VAL A 32 -9.53 -2.93 14.85
CA VAL A 32 -10.32 -1.85 14.21
C VAL A 32 -9.67 -1.35 12.94
N ILE A 33 -8.35 -1.11 12.93
CA ILE A 33 -7.63 -0.63 11.74
C ILE A 33 -7.62 -1.70 10.65
N VAL A 34 -7.37 -2.97 10.97
CA VAL A 34 -7.37 -4.07 9.99
C VAL A 34 -8.75 -4.25 9.37
N PHE A 35 -9.82 -4.28 10.18
CA PHE A 35 -11.17 -4.41 9.63
C PHE A 35 -11.64 -3.18 8.83
N SER A 36 -11.13 -1.99 9.16
CA SER A 36 -11.45 -0.78 8.38
C SER A 36 -10.86 -0.78 6.96
N GLN A 37 -9.95 -1.73 6.64
CA GLN A 37 -9.40 -1.87 5.29
C GLN A 37 -10.47 -2.19 4.23
N PHE A 38 -11.58 -2.81 4.62
CA PHE A 38 -12.73 -3.02 3.73
C PHE A 38 -13.46 -1.72 3.34
N LEU A 39 -13.14 -0.61 4.02
CA LEU A 39 -13.67 0.73 3.78
C LEU A 39 -12.51 1.71 3.48
N ALA A 40 -11.62 1.33 2.56
CA ALA A 40 -10.54 2.23 2.16
C ALA A 40 -11.11 3.54 1.58
N PRO A 41 -10.68 4.72 2.00
CA PRO A 41 -9.43 5.09 2.67
C PRO A 41 -9.53 5.22 4.22
N LEU A 42 -10.60 4.72 4.84
CA LEU A 42 -10.82 4.85 6.30
C LEU A 42 -9.65 4.25 7.10
N SER A 43 -9.11 3.12 6.66
CA SER A 43 -7.95 2.49 7.33
C SER A 43 -6.74 3.43 7.42
N ALA A 44 -6.42 4.14 6.34
CA ALA A 44 -5.31 5.10 6.35
C ALA A 44 -5.57 6.26 7.31
N ILE A 45 -6.79 6.78 7.35
CA ILE A 45 -7.17 7.85 8.30
C ILE A 45 -6.99 7.34 9.74
N LEU A 46 -7.47 6.14 10.04
CA LEU A 46 -7.31 5.53 11.37
C LEU A 46 -5.84 5.26 11.71
N VAL A 47 -5.01 4.84 10.75
CA VAL A 47 -3.56 4.69 10.94
C VAL A 47 -2.93 6.04 11.31
N LEU A 48 -3.26 7.13 10.62
CA LEU A 48 -2.71 8.45 10.94
C LEU A 48 -3.17 8.95 12.31
N ILE A 49 -4.45 8.74 12.66
CA ILE A 49 -4.98 9.05 14.00
C ILE A 49 -4.25 8.22 15.05
N TRP A 50 -4.11 6.92 14.82
CA TRP A 50 -3.39 6.02 15.70
C TRP A 50 -1.92 6.43 15.88
N ALA A 51 -1.19 6.72 14.80
CA ALA A 51 0.19 7.16 14.86
C ALA A 51 0.34 8.44 15.71
N LYS A 52 -0.56 9.42 15.52
CA LYS A 52 -0.59 10.64 16.32
C LYS A 52 -0.90 10.37 17.80
N ARG A 53 -1.90 9.54 18.10
CA ARG A 53 -2.35 9.24 19.47
C ARG A 53 -1.38 8.34 20.22
N SER A 54 -0.77 7.37 19.52
CA SER A 54 0.25 6.47 20.09
C SER A 54 1.63 7.09 20.15
N ARG A 55 1.78 8.34 19.69
CA ARG A 55 3.09 9.03 19.53
C ARG A 55 4.10 8.19 18.73
N THR A 56 3.62 7.40 17.79
CA THR A 56 4.49 6.66 16.86
C THR A 56 5.16 7.67 15.93
N PRO A 57 6.50 7.66 15.83
CA PRO A 57 7.20 8.56 14.91
C PRO A 57 6.78 8.34 13.46
N TRP A 58 6.52 9.42 12.73
CA TRP A 58 6.07 9.37 11.34
C TRP A 58 7.00 8.56 10.42
N HIS A 59 8.32 8.60 10.70
CA HIS A 59 9.30 7.84 9.92
C HIS A 59 9.16 6.31 10.10
N GLU A 60 8.63 5.84 11.25
CA GLU A 60 8.40 4.40 11.47
C GLU A 60 7.28 3.85 10.59
N ILE A 61 6.37 4.72 10.16
CA ILE A 61 5.31 4.38 9.19
C ILE A 61 5.61 4.93 7.78
N GLY A 62 6.87 5.23 7.49
CA GLY A 62 7.34 5.58 6.16
C GLY A 62 7.12 7.02 5.71
N TYR A 63 6.52 7.88 6.55
CA TYR A 63 6.31 9.30 6.25
C TYR A 63 7.59 10.11 6.48
N VAL A 64 8.59 9.80 5.66
CA VAL A 64 9.89 10.48 5.66
C VAL A 64 9.87 11.55 4.57
N ARG A 65 10.24 12.78 4.91
CA ARG A 65 10.35 13.87 3.93
C ARG A 65 11.28 13.47 2.78
N PRO A 66 10.80 13.46 1.53
CA PRO A 66 11.65 13.11 0.40
C PRO A 66 12.71 14.18 0.16
N ARG A 67 13.87 13.79 -0.39
CA ARG A 67 14.92 14.73 -0.79
C ARG A 67 14.42 15.67 -1.89
N SER A 68 13.59 15.16 -2.80
CA SER A 68 12.91 15.89 -3.85
C SER A 68 11.52 15.29 -4.03
N TRP A 69 10.48 16.10 -3.91
CA TRP A 69 9.10 15.70 -4.15
C TRP A 69 8.87 15.34 -5.62
N PHE A 70 9.39 16.16 -6.53
CA PHE A 70 9.28 15.92 -7.97
C PHE A 70 10.12 14.71 -8.42
N GLY A 71 11.31 14.53 -7.85
CA GLY A 71 12.12 13.33 -8.10
C GLY A 71 11.43 12.06 -7.63
N GLY A 72 10.84 12.07 -6.43
CA GLY A 72 10.05 10.94 -5.92
C GLY A 72 8.80 10.67 -6.76
N LEU A 73 8.11 11.71 -7.22
CA LEU A 73 6.98 11.60 -8.15
C LEU A 73 7.41 10.97 -9.47
N GLY A 74 8.46 11.51 -10.12
CA GLY A 74 8.95 11.02 -11.41
C GLY A 74 9.37 9.54 -11.34
N VAL A 75 10.15 9.16 -10.32
CA VAL A 75 10.55 7.76 -10.10
C VAL A 75 9.33 6.88 -9.84
N GLY A 76 8.41 7.32 -8.99
CA GLY A 76 7.19 6.58 -8.68
C GLY A 76 6.33 6.36 -9.93
N VAL A 77 6.04 7.42 -10.67
CA VAL A 77 5.22 7.33 -11.91
C VAL A 77 5.87 6.39 -12.92
N THR A 78 7.17 6.53 -13.18
CA THR A 78 7.90 5.64 -14.10
C THR A 78 7.83 4.18 -13.65
N LEU A 79 8.06 3.92 -12.35
CA LEU A 79 7.98 2.58 -11.78
C LEU A 79 6.57 1.99 -11.94
N GLY A 80 5.52 2.76 -11.61
CA GLY A 80 4.14 2.29 -11.70
C GLY A 80 3.73 1.94 -13.12
N ILE A 81 4.02 2.82 -14.09
CA ILE A 81 3.75 2.58 -15.51
C ILE A 81 4.52 1.34 -16.00
N ALA A 82 5.84 1.29 -15.76
CA ALA A 82 6.66 0.19 -16.21
C ALA A 82 6.23 -1.14 -15.61
N LEU A 83 5.93 -1.17 -14.31
CA LEU A 83 5.45 -2.37 -13.63
C LEU A 83 4.09 -2.82 -14.19
N LYS A 84 3.15 -1.89 -14.44
CA LYS A 84 1.85 -2.26 -15.02
C LYS A 84 1.98 -2.84 -16.42
N LEU A 85 2.79 -2.24 -17.27
CA LEU A 85 3.03 -2.75 -18.62
C LEU A 85 3.72 -4.11 -18.58
N LEU A 86 4.74 -4.29 -17.73
CA LEU A 86 5.41 -5.58 -17.49
C LEU A 86 4.42 -6.65 -17.02
N MET A 87 3.58 -6.30 -16.04
CA MET A 87 2.53 -7.20 -15.55
C MET A 87 1.59 -7.61 -16.68
N LYS A 88 1.04 -6.65 -17.43
CA LYS A 88 0.02 -6.93 -18.45
C LYS A 88 0.58 -7.69 -19.66
N ALA A 89 1.81 -7.35 -20.11
CA ALA A 89 2.40 -7.94 -21.31
C ALA A 89 3.14 -9.26 -21.06
N ILE A 90 3.63 -9.51 -19.85
CA ILE A 90 4.49 -10.66 -19.56
C ILE A 90 3.96 -11.49 -18.41
N VAL A 91 3.84 -10.91 -17.20
CA VAL A 91 3.61 -11.70 -15.99
C VAL A 91 2.22 -12.34 -16.00
N MET A 92 1.18 -11.58 -16.29
CA MET A 92 -0.19 -12.07 -16.27
C MET A 92 -0.47 -13.15 -17.35
N PRO A 93 0.00 -12.98 -18.60
CA PRO A 93 -0.06 -14.06 -19.60
C PRO A 93 0.66 -15.35 -19.17
N LEU A 94 1.86 -15.23 -18.57
CA LEU A 94 2.60 -16.40 -18.05
C LEU A 94 1.87 -17.11 -16.91
N LEU A 95 1.07 -16.38 -16.13
CA LEU A 95 0.23 -16.94 -15.07
C LEU A 95 -1.13 -17.46 -15.57
N GLY A 96 -1.39 -17.41 -16.87
CA GLY A 96 -2.63 -17.88 -17.49
C GLY A 96 -3.84 -16.98 -17.23
N ALA A 97 -3.63 -15.71 -16.91
CA ALA A 97 -4.72 -14.77 -16.71
C ALA A 97 -5.32 -14.32 -18.05
N ASP A 98 -6.62 -14.08 -18.05
CA ASP A 98 -7.33 -13.55 -19.21
C ASP A 98 -6.72 -12.24 -19.70
N SER A 99 -6.70 -12.06 -21.03
CA SER A 99 -6.21 -10.85 -21.66
C SER A 99 -7.05 -9.62 -21.33
N VAL A 100 -8.29 -9.79 -20.87
CA VAL A 100 -9.25 -8.74 -20.56
C VAL A 100 -9.69 -8.83 -19.10
N ASN A 101 -9.67 -7.71 -18.40
CA ASN A 101 -10.14 -7.64 -17.01
C ASN A 101 -11.66 -7.39 -16.98
N GLN A 102 -12.44 -8.44 -16.70
CA GLN A 102 -13.89 -8.37 -16.69
C GLN A 102 -14.47 -7.43 -15.61
N THR A 103 -13.78 -7.31 -14.47
CA THR A 103 -14.26 -6.48 -13.34
C THR A 103 -14.38 -5.01 -13.71
N TYR A 104 -13.51 -4.51 -14.60
CA TYR A 104 -13.42 -3.10 -14.95
C TYR A 104 -13.88 -2.80 -16.39
N GLN A 105 -14.54 -3.74 -17.09
CA GLN A 105 -15.02 -3.54 -18.46
C GLN A 105 -16.00 -2.39 -18.61
N TYR A 106 -16.70 -2.01 -17.56
CA TYR A 106 -17.58 -0.84 -17.54
C TYR A 106 -16.86 0.49 -17.81
N LEU A 107 -15.52 0.52 -17.73
CA LEU A 107 -14.70 1.70 -18.00
C LEU A 107 -14.39 1.89 -19.50
N VAL A 108 -14.57 0.86 -20.35
CA VAL A 108 -14.24 0.95 -21.78
C VAL A 108 -15.06 2.04 -22.47
N GLY A 109 -14.38 3.09 -22.97
CA GLY A 109 -15.02 4.26 -23.59
C GLY A 109 -15.91 5.09 -22.66
N ASN A 110 -16.01 4.74 -21.38
CA ASN A 110 -16.91 5.37 -20.43
C ASN A 110 -16.19 6.51 -19.68
N ARG A 111 -16.23 7.72 -20.24
CA ARG A 111 -15.61 8.91 -19.66
C ARG A 111 -16.15 9.23 -18.25
N ALA A 112 -17.47 9.11 -18.05
CA ALA A 112 -18.07 9.39 -16.74
C ALA A 112 -17.59 8.40 -15.68
N GLY A 113 -17.52 7.11 -16.02
CA GLY A 113 -16.97 6.07 -15.17
C GLY A 113 -15.51 6.34 -14.78
N VAL A 114 -14.67 6.73 -15.75
CA VAL A 114 -13.26 7.08 -15.48
C VAL A 114 -13.16 8.31 -14.57
N MET A 115 -13.91 9.36 -14.82
CA MET A 115 -13.89 10.57 -13.98
C MET A 115 -14.30 10.30 -12.52
N ALA A 116 -15.19 9.34 -12.28
CA ALA A 116 -15.56 8.92 -10.93
C ALA A 116 -14.50 7.99 -10.30
N THR A 117 -13.98 7.06 -11.08
CA THR A 117 -13.10 5.99 -10.58
C THR A 117 -11.66 6.50 -10.27
N VAL A 118 -11.09 7.35 -11.13
CA VAL A 118 -9.70 7.81 -11.02
C VAL A 118 -9.40 8.52 -9.69
N PRO A 119 -10.14 9.55 -9.25
CA PRO A 119 -9.87 10.20 -7.96
C PRO A 119 -9.98 9.22 -6.78
N LEU A 120 -10.96 8.31 -6.84
CA LEU A 120 -11.16 7.30 -5.82
C LEU A 120 -9.96 6.36 -5.75
N MET A 121 -9.50 5.81 -6.87
CA MET A 121 -8.31 4.94 -6.94
C MET A 121 -7.05 5.63 -6.43
N MET A 122 -6.81 6.89 -6.78
CA MET A 122 -5.65 7.63 -6.27
C MET A 122 -5.65 7.73 -4.75
N VAL A 123 -6.83 7.97 -4.16
CA VAL A 123 -6.96 8.10 -2.69
C VAL A 123 -6.96 6.73 -2.02
N THR A 124 -7.65 5.74 -2.56
CA THR A 124 -7.74 4.41 -1.94
C THR A 124 -6.45 3.62 -2.11
N ALA A 125 -5.98 3.43 -3.34
CA ALA A 125 -4.81 2.62 -3.64
C ALA A 125 -3.50 3.38 -3.30
N GLY A 126 -3.24 4.51 -3.94
CA GLY A 126 -1.99 5.24 -3.74
C GLY A 126 -1.76 5.68 -2.29
N PHE A 127 -2.73 6.35 -1.68
CA PHE A 127 -2.61 6.80 -0.29
C PHE A 127 -3.06 5.74 0.71
N GLY A 128 -4.27 5.17 0.53
CA GLY A 128 -4.93 4.31 1.50
C GLY A 128 -4.17 3.04 1.76
N GLU A 129 -3.95 2.26 0.72
CA GLU A 129 -3.32 0.94 0.82
C GLU A 129 -1.84 1.05 1.17
N GLU A 130 -1.10 2.02 0.60
CA GLU A 130 0.30 2.18 0.97
C GLU A 130 0.46 2.56 2.45
N THR A 131 -0.37 3.47 2.97
CA THR A 131 -0.36 3.84 4.39
C THR A 131 -0.64 2.65 5.30
N PHE A 132 -1.59 1.81 4.93
CA PHE A 132 -1.94 0.64 5.70
C PHE A 132 -0.91 -0.48 5.56
N PHE A 133 -0.64 -0.95 4.33
CA PHE A 133 0.21 -2.11 4.10
C PHE A 133 1.69 -1.83 4.37
N ARG A 134 2.25 -0.74 3.82
CA ARG A 134 3.68 -0.40 3.96
C ARG A 134 3.95 0.42 5.21
N GLY A 135 3.05 1.33 5.57
CA GLY A 135 3.18 2.10 6.80
C GLY A 135 2.89 1.28 8.04
N TYR A 136 1.61 1.00 8.25
CA TYR A 136 1.12 0.43 9.52
C TYR A 136 1.55 -1.02 9.75
N LEU A 137 1.30 -1.91 8.78
CA LEU A 137 1.63 -3.32 8.98
C LEU A 137 3.14 -3.55 9.13
N PHE A 138 3.98 -2.85 8.37
CA PHE A 138 5.43 -2.95 8.54
C PHE A 138 5.89 -2.50 9.93
N GLU A 139 5.30 -1.44 10.47
CA GLU A 139 5.58 -1.00 11.83
C GLU A 139 5.13 -2.04 12.87
N ARG A 140 3.93 -2.60 12.71
CA ARG A 140 3.42 -3.62 13.62
C ARG A 140 4.24 -4.91 13.58
N PHE A 141 4.52 -5.44 12.37
CA PHE A 141 5.37 -6.62 12.22
C PHE A 141 6.80 -6.37 12.68
N GLY A 142 7.38 -5.21 12.35
CA GLY A 142 8.70 -4.83 12.83
C GLY A 142 8.83 -4.87 14.35
N LYS A 143 7.81 -4.43 15.07
CA LYS A 143 7.77 -4.55 16.54
C LYS A 143 7.58 -5.98 17.02
N LEU A 144 6.85 -6.81 16.30
CA LEU A 144 6.55 -8.18 16.72
C LEU A 144 7.72 -9.13 16.48
N ILE A 145 8.35 -9.06 15.28
CA ILE A 145 9.36 -10.03 14.84
C ILE A 145 10.75 -9.41 14.60
N GLY A 146 10.89 -8.08 14.80
CA GLY A 146 12.15 -7.36 14.64
C GLY A 146 12.43 -6.87 13.22
N HIS A 147 13.66 -6.43 12.98
CA HIS A 147 14.09 -5.76 11.74
C HIS A 147 15.28 -6.45 11.05
N SER A 148 15.58 -7.69 11.42
CA SER A 148 16.59 -8.49 10.73
C SER A 148 16.20 -8.69 9.24
N PRO A 149 17.15 -9.04 8.35
CA PRO A 149 16.82 -9.32 6.95
C PRO A 149 15.73 -10.38 6.79
N GLY A 150 15.77 -11.45 7.61
CA GLY A 150 14.75 -12.49 7.61
C GLY A 150 13.38 -11.99 8.08
N ALA A 151 13.34 -11.17 9.15
CA ALA A 151 12.11 -10.55 9.65
C ALA A 151 11.48 -9.61 8.58
N LYS A 152 12.32 -8.81 7.90
CA LYS A 152 11.85 -7.97 6.79
C LYS A 152 11.27 -8.81 5.64
N ALA A 153 11.93 -9.92 5.26
CA ALA A 153 11.44 -10.81 4.21
C ALA A 153 10.09 -11.44 4.61
N LEU A 154 9.94 -11.90 5.85
CA LEU A 154 8.67 -12.40 6.38
C LEU A 154 7.58 -11.32 6.38
N THR A 155 7.91 -10.09 6.78
CA THR A 155 6.96 -8.96 6.74
C THR A 155 6.48 -8.69 5.32
N VAL A 156 7.41 -8.64 4.35
CA VAL A 156 7.07 -8.48 2.93
C VAL A 156 6.13 -9.59 2.47
N LEU A 157 6.46 -10.86 2.78
CA LEU A 157 5.66 -12.00 2.39
C LEU A 157 4.25 -11.95 2.99
N PHE A 158 4.13 -11.78 4.31
CA PHE A 158 2.82 -11.74 4.98
C PHE A 158 1.96 -10.59 4.50
N THR A 159 2.51 -9.38 4.36
CA THR A 159 1.75 -8.23 3.89
C THR A 159 1.33 -8.38 2.43
N SER A 160 2.14 -9.03 1.59
CA SER A 160 1.80 -9.31 0.19
C SER A 160 0.71 -10.37 0.07
N VAL A 161 0.76 -11.45 0.86
CA VAL A 161 -0.30 -12.47 0.90
C VAL A 161 -1.61 -11.88 1.40
N PHE A 162 -1.55 -11.05 2.43
CA PHE A 162 -2.75 -10.37 2.94
C PHE A 162 -3.32 -9.40 1.88
N PHE A 163 -2.47 -8.62 1.23
CA PHE A 163 -2.87 -7.74 0.13
C PHE A 163 -3.55 -8.51 -1.01
N ALA A 164 -2.95 -9.61 -1.43
CA ALA A 164 -3.49 -10.49 -2.46
C ALA A 164 -4.84 -11.11 -2.06
N SER A 165 -5.01 -11.50 -0.80
CA SER A 165 -6.26 -12.10 -0.32
C SER A 165 -7.44 -11.14 -0.42
N LEU A 166 -7.25 -9.85 -0.15
CA LEU A 166 -8.29 -8.84 -0.32
C LEU A 166 -8.67 -8.67 -1.79
N HIS A 167 -7.69 -8.66 -2.69
CA HIS A 167 -7.93 -8.54 -4.14
C HIS A 167 -8.60 -9.78 -4.74
N TYR A 168 -8.44 -10.95 -4.10
CA TYR A 168 -9.14 -12.15 -4.53
C TYR A 168 -10.66 -12.02 -4.43
N PHE A 169 -11.17 -11.39 -3.38
CA PHE A 169 -12.61 -11.22 -3.20
C PHE A 169 -13.25 -10.33 -4.26
N ASP A 170 -12.53 -9.30 -4.72
CA ASP A 170 -13.07 -8.31 -5.66
C ASP A 170 -12.76 -8.65 -7.13
N GLN A 171 -11.57 -9.24 -7.40
CA GLN A 171 -11.00 -9.39 -8.74
C GLN A 171 -10.64 -10.84 -9.08
N GLY A 172 -10.98 -11.80 -8.21
CA GLY A 172 -10.68 -13.22 -8.40
C GLY A 172 -9.19 -13.54 -8.43
N LEU A 173 -8.85 -14.70 -9.04
CA LEU A 173 -7.49 -15.20 -9.08
C LEU A 173 -6.52 -14.25 -9.78
N ALA A 174 -6.91 -13.65 -10.90
CA ALA A 174 -6.06 -12.70 -11.62
C ALA A 174 -5.72 -11.46 -10.79
N GLY A 175 -6.69 -10.92 -10.04
CA GLY A 175 -6.44 -9.83 -9.09
C GLY A 175 -5.47 -10.22 -7.99
N ALA A 176 -5.66 -11.40 -7.39
CA ALA A 176 -4.76 -11.93 -6.35
C ALA A 176 -3.33 -12.15 -6.87
N GLN A 177 -3.18 -12.70 -8.06
CA GLN A 177 -1.86 -12.90 -8.71
C GLN A 177 -1.17 -11.55 -8.93
N GLN A 178 -1.88 -10.58 -9.50
CA GLN A 178 -1.35 -9.23 -9.71
C GLN A 178 -0.98 -8.57 -8.39
N ALA A 179 -1.84 -8.62 -7.39
CA ALA A 179 -1.62 -8.04 -6.07
C ALA A 179 -0.45 -8.72 -5.33
N THR A 180 -0.24 -10.04 -5.51
CA THR A 180 0.93 -10.73 -4.95
C THR A 180 2.22 -10.13 -5.49
N VAL A 181 2.35 -9.98 -6.81
CA VAL A 181 3.57 -9.45 -7.43
C VAL A 181 3.80 -7.98 -7.05
N THR A 182 2.77 -7.14 -7.13
CA THR A 182 2.89 -5.72 -6.73
C THR A 182 3.17 -5.59 -5.24
N GLY A 183 2.56 -6.44 -4.41
CA GLY A 183 2.81 -6.54 -2.97
C GLY A 183 4.26 -6.83 -2.65
N LEU A 184 4.83 -7.84 -3.31
CA LEU A 184 6.24 -8.22 -3.16
C LEU A 184 7.19 -7.10 -3.63
N VAL A 185 6.93 -6.49 -4.80
CA VAL A 185 7.76 -5.41 -5.33
C VAL A 185 7.73 -4.19 -4.42
N PHE A 186 6.55 -3.67 -4.10
CA PHE A 186 6.42 -2.46 -3.28
C PHE A 186 6.84 -2.71 -1.83
N GLY A 187 6.49 -3.88 -1.27
CA GLY A 187 6.93 -4.28 0.06
C GLY A 187 8.45 -4.37 0.16
N THR A 188 9.11 -4.95 -0.85
CA THR A 188 10.58 -5.03 -0.91
C THR A 188 11.20 -3.65 -0.98
N ILE A 189 10.72 -2.78 -1.88
CA ILE A 189 11.22 -1.40 -1.98
C ILE A 189 11.06 -0.68 -0.62
N PHE A 190 9.90 -0.83 0.04
CA PHE A 190 9.68 -0.23 1.35
C PHE A 190 10.62 -0.79 2.42
N ALA A 191 10.82 -2.11 2.47
CA ALA A 191 11.72 -2.77 3.43
C ALA A 191 13.16 -2.24 3.37
N PHE A 192 13.62 -1.81 2.18
CA PHE A 192 14.95 -1.23 1.99
C PHE A 192 14.99 0.28 2.17
N THR A 193 13.95 0.99 1.77
CA THR A 193 13.96 2.47 1.73
C THR A 193 13.32 3.13 2.95
N GLY A 194 12.34 2.47 3.56
CA GLY A 194 11.49 3.04 4.62
C GLY A 194 10.73 4.29 4.17
N ARG A 195 10.47 4.47 2.87
CA ARG A 195 9.89 5.69 2.29
C ARG A 195 8.63 5.37 1.50
N ILE A 196 7.52 5.97 1.92
CA ILE A 196 6.20 5.66 1.37
C ILE A 196 5.83 6.53 0.15
N TRP A 197 6.32 7.78 0.06
CA TRP A 197 5.91 8.74 -0.97
C TRP A 197 6.05 8.22 -2.40
N THR A 198 7.22 7.70 -2.74
CA THR A 198 7.49 7.15 -4.07
C THR A 198 6.58 5.96 -4.39
N LEU A 199 6.25 5.15 -3.40
CA LEU A 199 5.34 4.01 -3.55
C LEU A 199 3.89 4.45 -3.74
N MET A 200 3.43 5.48 -3.01
CA MET A 200 2.12 6.08 -3.25
C MET A 200 1.96 6.56 -4.70
N CYS A 201 3.00 7.26 -5.22
CA CYS A 201 3.02 7.68 -6.60
C CYS A 201 3.08 6.50 -7.58
N ALA A 202 3.84 5.46 -7.27
CA ALA A 202 3.96 4.27 -8.10
C ALA A 202 2.66 3.48 -8.16
N HIS A 203 1.98 3.30 -7.04
CA HIS A 203 0.72 2.59 -6.96
C HIS A 203 -0.38 3.34 -7.73
N ALA A 204 -0.53 4.64 -7.48
CA ALA A 204 -1.46 5.47 -8.23
C ALA A 204 -1.19 5.41 -9.75
N ALA A 205 0.07 5.50 -10.17
CA ALA A 205 0.44 5.42 -11.58
C ALA A 205 0.21 4.03 -12.19
N PHE A 206 0.42 2.96 -11.42
CA PHE A 206 0.12 1.59 -11.82
C PHE A 206 -1.38 1.43 -12.14
N ASP A 207 -2.26 1.90 -11.26
CA ASP A 207 -3.70 1.82 -11.44
C ASP A 207 -4.21 2.75 -12.53
N LEU A 208 -3.69 3.97 -12.62
CA LEU A 208 -4.02 4.90 -13.71
C LEU A 208 -3.63 4.33 -15.06
N THR A 209 -2.51 3.62 -15.15
CA THR A 209 -2.10 2.94 -16.38
C THR A 209 -3.06 1.81 -16.72
N ALA A 210 -3.55 1.05 -15.71
CA ALA A 210 -4.57 0.04 -15.91
C ALA A 210 -5.86 0.66 -16.46
N VAL A 211 -6.34 1.72 -15.83
CA VAL A 211 -7.55 2.45 -16.29
C VAL A 211 -7.38 2.96 -17.72
N ALA A 212 -6.23 3.51 -18.06
CA ALA A 212 -5.95 3.99 -19.41
C ALA A 212 -5.99 2.85 -20.45
N ILE A 213 -5.34 1.71 -20.16
CA ILE A 213 -5.34 0.53 -21.03
C ILE A 213 -6.77 0.01 -21.24
N ILE A 214 -7.59 -0.05 -20.18
CA ILE A 214 -8.98 -0.50 -20.23
C ILE A 214 -9.83 0.50 -21.01
N TYR A 215 -9.76 1.79 -20.68
CA TYR A 215 -10.57 2.84 -21.29
C TYR A 215 -10.44 2.86 -22.81
N TRP A 216 -9.24 2.71 -23.32
CA TRP A 216 -8.98 2.70 -24.77
C TRP A 216 -9.12 1.29 -25.41
N GLY A 217 -9.53 0.28 -24.68
CA GLY A 217 -9.71 -1.09 -25.21
C GLY A 217 -8.41 -1.75 -25.63
N LEU A 218 -7.28 -1.36 -25.03
CA LEU A 218 -5.94 -1.84 -25.40
C LEU A 218 -5.51 -3.13 -24.67
N GLU A 219 -6.36 -3.68 -23.82
CA GLU A 219 -5.98 -4.79 -22.92
C GLU A 219 -5.46 -6.00 -23.66
N SER A 220 -6.21 -6.50 -24.64
CA SER A 220 -5.81 -7.67 -25.44
C SER A 220 -4.53 -7.38 -26.25
N GLY A 221 -4.44 -6.18 -26.88
CA GLY A 221 -3.24 -5.80 -27.61
C GLY A 221 -1.98 -5.79 -26.74
N VAL A 222 -2.07 -5.24 -25.53
CA VAL A 222 -0.93 -5.22 -24.60
C VAL A 222 -0.60 -6.62 -24.08
N ALA A 223 -1.61 -7.45 -23.79
CA ALA A 223 -1.39 -8.82 -23.31
C ALA A 223 -0.69 -9.71 -24.35
N HIS A 224 -0.91 -9.46 -25.63
CA HIS A 224 -0.31 -10.23 -26.72
C HIS A 224 0.94 -9.57 -27.36
N LEU A 225 1.54 -8.57 -26.71
CA LEU A 225 2.77 -7.94 -27.21
C LEU A 225 3.96 -8.92 -27.26
N VAL A 226 4.03 -9.84 -26.29
CA VAL A 226 5.16 -10.77 -26.13
C VAL A 226 4.75 -12.20 -26.48
N PHE A 227 3.56 -12.62 -26.02
CA PHE A 227 3.03 -13.96 -26.26
C PHE A 227 1.83 -13.85 -27.22
N LYS A 228 1.96 -14.45 -28.40
CA LYS A 228 0.89 -14.52 -29.43
C LYS A 228 -0.03 -15.69 -29.19
#